data_51d18b2f21d4fa9f605a8819eaa51897
#
_entry.id   51d18b2f21d4fa9f605a8819eaa51897
#
_cell.length_a   1.000
_cell.length_b   1.000
_cell.length_c   1.000
_cell.angle_alpha   90.00
_cell.angle_beta   90.00
_cell.angle_gamma   90.00
#
_symmetry.space_group_name_H-M   'P 1'
#
loop_
_entity.id
_entity.type
_entity.pdbx_description
1 polymer ?
#
loop_
_entity_poly.entity_id
_entity_poly.type
_entity_poly.pdbx_seq_one_letter_code
_entity_poly.pdbx_strand_id
1 'polypeptide(L)'
;CERHNERKKEAYKSNPDIDMERSKNNYHLVAPPKYTYKKEINRKVAEAGCRTRKDSVMMVETLITASPEFMNQLPPEEQKAYFTMALDFISERVGEQNILSAVVHMDERTPHMHLCFVPITPDNKLSAKTILGNQKSLSEWQTAYHERMSSRWNQLERGQSSMETKRKHVPTWLYKLGGRLDKQYGEIVSALSDINAFNAGKKRDKALELVAAWLPEVEKFSKEIGRQQAYIDSLKEQIGQEADYAGRMRDEKYEQELKVQKANQRIFELQRTNEQMGRLLSKIPPEAVSYTHLTLPTIA
;
A
#
# COMPACT_ATOMS: atom_id res chain seq x y z
N CYS A 1 5.30 -2.29 18.43
CA CYS A 1 4.24 -1.33 18.57
C CYS A 1 4.15 -0.82 20.02
N GLU A 2 3.41 -1.39 21.00
CA GLU A 2 3.20 -0.85 22.36
C GLU A 2 4.48 -0.33 23.05
N ARG A 3 5.58 -1.12 23.06
CA ARG A 3 6.84 -0.69 23.69
C ARG A 3 7.49 0.52 23.02
N HIS A 4 7.24 0.72 21.74
CA HIS A 4 7.71 1.88 20.99
C HIS A 4 6.78 3.07 21.26
N ASN A 5 5.50 2.88 21.11
CA ASN A 5 4.50 3.94 21.23
C ASN A 5 4.52 4.58 22.62
N GLU A 6 4.62 3.73 23.65
CA GLU A 6 4.62 4.15 25.06
C GLU A 6 6.03 4.41 25.63
N ARG A 7 7.07 4.45 24.78
CA ARG A 7 8.47 4.68 25.19
C ARG A 7 8.91 3.82 26.39
N LYS A 8 8.54 2.51 26.39
CA LYS A 8 8.82 1.58 27.49
C LYS A 8 10.24 1.01 27.51
N LYS A 9 11.18 1.58 26.75
CA LYS A 9 12.59 1.16 26.69
C LYS A 9 13.48 2.36 26.98
N GLU A 10 14.61 2.13 27.63
CA GLU A 10 15.62 3.14 27.88
C GLU A 10 16.40 3.57 26.63
N ALA A 11 16.47 2.71 25.61
CA ALA A 11 17.13 3.00 24.34
C ALA A 11 16.49 2.22 23.17
N TYR A 12 16.50 2.82 21.99
CA TYR A 12 15.94 2.27 20.75
C TYR A 12 17.02 2.10 19.69
N LYS A 13 17.79 1.00 19.74
CA LYS A 13 18.88 0.72 18.79
C LYS A 13 18.43 0.71 17.31
N SER A 14 17.17 0.35 17.05
CA SER A 14 16.58 0.34 15.71
C SER A 14 16.15 1.72 15.21
N ASN A 15 16.04 2.71 16.10
CA ASN A 15 15.70 4.08 15.76
C ASN A 15 16.50 5.06 16.63
N PRO A 16 17.75 5.36 16.23
CA PRO A 16 18.65 6.26 16.97
C PRO A 16 18.20 7.73 16.93
N ASP A 17 17.18 8.06 16.11
CA ASP A 17 16.66 9.42 15.99
C ASP A 17 15.75 9.82 17.16
N ILE A 18 15.44 8.88 18.06
CA ILE A 18 14.62 9.14 19.26
C ILE A 18 15.49 9.88 20.29
N ASP A 19 15.09 11.09 20.62
CA ASP A 19 15.65 11.90 21.69
C ASP A 19 14.88 11.64 22.99
N MET A 20 15.47 10.83 23.86
CA MET A 20 14.83 10.44 25.14
C MET A 20 14.59 11.63 26.08
N GLU A 21 15.38 12.71 26.01
CA GLU A 21 15.14 13.93 26.80
C GLU A 21 13.88 14.67 26.34
N ARG A 22 13.60 14.61 25.03
CA ARG A 22 12.41 15.20 24.44
C ARG A 22 11.15 14.32 24.58
N SER A 23 11.28 13.05 24.97
CA SER A 23 10.13 12.14 25.15
C SER A 23 9.11 12.61 26.17
N LYS A 24 9.52 13.50 27.09
CA LYS A 24 8.58 14.20 28.00
C LYS A 24 7.56 15.11 27.32
N ASN A 25 7.82 15.50 26.08
CA ASN A 25 6.93 16.31 25.25
C ASN A 25 5.92 15.47 24.46
N ASN A 26 6.05 14.15 24.49
CA ASN A 26 5.07 13.25 23.88
C ASN A 26 3.76 13.34 24.67
N TYR A 27 2.64 13.25 23.97
CA TYR A 27 1.34 13.32 24.61
C TYR A 27 0.33 12.39 23.97
N HIS A 28 -0.70 12.04 24.73
CA HIS A 28 -1.80 11.20 24.27
C HIS A 28 -3.02 12.04 23.97
N LEU A 29 -3.65 11.80 22.81
CA LEU A 29 -5.01 12.24 22.51
C LEU A 29 -6.04 11.21 22.99
N VAL A 30 -5.68 9.92 22.88
CA VAL A 30 -6.39 8.81 23.53
C VAL A 30 -5.41 8.08 24.40
N ALA A 31 -5.63 8.11 25.70
CA ALA A 31 -4.75 7.46 26.68
C ALA A 31 -4.62 5.94 26.42
N PRO A 32 -3.44 5.36 26.66
CA PRO A 32 -3.27 3.92 26.53
C PRO A 32 -4.13 3.18 27.56
N PRO A 33 -4.52 1.94 27.26
CA PRO A 33 -5.30 1.15 28.20
C PRO A 33 -4.54 0.91 29.51
N LYS A 34 -5.28 0.74 30.62
CA LYS A 34 -4.71 0.46 31.95
C LYS A 34 -3.81 -0.78 31.97
N TYR A 35 -4.10 -1.74 31.10
CA TYR A 35 -3.31 -2.97 30.93
C TYR A 35 -2.48 -2.89 29.64
N THR A 36 -1.84 -4.01 29.26
CA THR A 36 -1.15 -4.08 27.95
C THR A 36 -2.14 -4.02 26.80
N TYR A 37 -1.69 -3.53 25.65
CA TYR A 37 -2.49 -3.52 24.42
C TYR A 37 -3.09 -4.89 24.13
N LYS A 38 -2.29 -5.97 24.27
CA LYS A 38 -2.75 -7.34 24.05
C LYS A 38 -3.95 -7.72 24.94
N LYS A 39 -3.91 -7.36 26.24
CA LYS A 39 -5.03 -7.66 27.15
C LYS A 39 -6.28 -6.90 26.76
N GLU A 40 -6.13 -5.63 26.42
CA GLU A 40 -7.25 -4.79 26.03
C GLU A 40 -7.87 -5.21 24.70
N ILE A 41 -7.05 -5.56 23.71
CA ILE A 41 -7.52 -6.12 22.43
C ILE A 41 -8.36 -7.37 22.67
N ASN A 42 -7.83 -8.32 23.45
CA ASN A 42 -8.56 -9.56 23.76
C ASN A 42 -9.88 -9.28 24.49
N ARG A 43 -9.91 -8.29 25.40
CA ARG A 43 -11.13 -7.86 26.10
C ARG A 43 -12.17 -7.34 25.11
N LYS A 44 -11.78 -6.36 24.26
CA LYS A 44 -12.68 -5.78 23.23
C LYS A 44 -13.23 -6.83 22.27
N VAL A 45 -12.38 -7.74 21.80
CA VAL A 45 -12.77 -8.83 20.89
C VAL A 45 -13.76 -9.79 21.55
N ALA A 46 -13.53 -10.13 22.83
CA ALA A 46 -14.43 -11.00 23.59
C ALA A 46 -15.78 -10.33 23.90
N GLU A 47 -15.78 -9.06 24.32
CA GLU A 47 -16.99 -8.28 24.58
C GLU A 47 -17.85 -8.10 23.32
N ALA A 48 -17.22 -7.90 22.16
CA ALA A 48 -17.93 -7.83 20.89
C ALA A 48 -18.37 -9.20 20.35
N GLY A 49 -18.02 -10.30 21.01
CA GLY A 49 -18.34 -11.66 20.56
C GLY A 49 -17.68 -12.03 19.21
N CYS A 50 -16.58 -11.38 18.83
CA CYS A 50 -15.93 -11.62 17.56
C CYS A 50 -15.29 -13.02 17.50
N ARG A 51 -15.48 -13.70 16.38
CA ARG A 51 -14.73 -14.92 16.06
C ARG A 51 -13.32 -14.56 15.61
N THR A 52 -12.31 -15.25 16.15
CA THR A 52 -10.91 -15.08 15.77
C THR A 52 -10.36 -16.34 15.11
N ARG A 53 -9.42 -16.16 14.19
CA ARG A 53 -8.60 -17.21 13.57
C ARG A 53 -7.15 -16.98 13.93
N LYS A 54 -6.28 -17.96 13.69
CA LYS A 54 -4.85 -17.87 13.95
C LYS A 54 -4.18 -16.69 13.19
N ASP A 55 -4.70 -16.35 12.02
CA ASP A 55 -4.22 -15.30 11.12
C ASP A 55 -5.04 -14.00 11.20
N SER A 56 -5.96 -13.87 12.16
CA SER A 56 -6.75 -12.65 12.33
C SER A 56 -5.87 -11.45 12.64
N VAL A 57 -6.11 -10.34 11.95
CA VAL A 57 -5.53 -9.03 12.28
C VAL A 57 -6.24 -8.50 13.53
N MET A 58 -5.55 -8.58 14.67
CA MET A 58 -6.11 -8.21 15.97
C MET A 58 -6.07 -6.70 16.24
N MET A 59 -5.16 -5.98 15.61
CA MET A 59 -4.97 -4.54 15.75
C MET A 59 -4.40 -3.96 14.46
N VAL A 60 -4.81 -2.76 14.15
CA VAL A 60 -4.21 -1.94 13.10
C VAL A 60 -3.52 -0.76 13.75
N GLU A 61 -2.31 -0.44 13.31
CA GLU A 61 -1.60 0.78 13.66
C GLU A 61 -1.54 1.70 12.43
N THR A 62 -1.92 2.94 12.62
CA THR A 62 -1.86 4.00 11.61
C THR A 62 -0.85 5.04 12.05
N LEU A 63 0.12 5.34 11.20
CA LEU A 63 1.07 6.42 11.38
C LEU A 63 0.56 7.66 10.65
N ILE A 64 0.38 8.76 11.37
CA ILE A 64 -0.14 10.02 10.85
C ILE A 64 0.89 11.11 11.03
N THR A 65 1.27 11.75 9.94
CA THR A 65 2.20 12.87 9.88
C THR A 65 2.02 13.65 8.59
N ALA A 66 2.78 14.73 8.42
CA ALA A 66 2.96 15.43 7.16
C ALA A 66 4.46 15.64 6.91
N SER A 67 4.83 16.37 5.83
CA SER A 67 6.24 16.63 5.56
C SER A 67 6.90 17.41 6.72
N PRO A 68 8.20 17.21 6.97
CA PRO A 68 8.91 17.96 8.01
C PRO A 68 8.78 19.48 7.82
N GLU A 69 8.80 19.95 6.57
CA GLU A 69 8.67 21.37 6.22
C GLU A 69 7.32 21.93 6.69
N PHE A 70 6.24 21.17 6.46
CA PHE A 70 4.91 21.58 6.91
C PHE A 70 4.79 21.50 8.44
N MET A 71 5.13 20.35 9.04
CA MET A 71 4.93 20.13 10.47
C MET A 71 5.75 21.08 11.34
N ASN A 72 7.01 21.35 10.96
CA ASN A 72 7.90 22.21 11.75
C ASN A 72 7.58 23.70 11.64
N GLN A 73 6.76 24.11 10.65
CA GLN A 73 6.28 25.49 10.54
C GLN A 73 5.02 25.76 11.38
N LEU A 74 4.32 24.69 11.80
CA LEU A 74 3.11 24.86 12.62
C LEU A 74 3.46 25.19 14.07
N PRO A 75 2.80 26.21 14.67
CA PRO A 75 2.87 26.42 16.12
C PRO A 75 2.38 25.18 16.90
N PRO A 76 2.81 24.99 18.16
CA PRO A 76 2.43 23.80 18.95
C PRO A 76 0.92 23.56 19.04
N GLU A 77 0.12 24.64 19.16
CA GLU A 77 -1.35 24.55 19.18
C GLU A 77 -1.90 24.03 17.84
N GLU A 78 -1.34 24.48 16.73
CA GLU A 78 -1.75 24.02 15.40
C GLU A 78 -1.30 22.58 15.12
N GLN A 79 -0.12 22.16 15.61
CA GLN A 79 0.29 20.76 15.57
C GLN A 79 -0.70 19.88 16.35
N LYS A 80 -1.11 20.32 17.54
CA LYS A 80 -2.09 19.60 18.35
C LYS A 80 -3.45 19.55 17.65
N ALA A 81 -3.90 20.66 17.08
CA ALA A 81 -5.13 20.73 16.31
C ALA A 81 -5.10 19.81 15.08
N TYR A 82 -3.94 19.71 14.40
CA TYR A 82 -3.72 18.79 13.28
C TYR A 82 -3.97 17.35 13.71
N PHE A 83 -3.32 16.88 14.78
CA PHE A 83 -3.46 15.51 15.24
C PHE A 83 -4.86 15.24 15.82
N THR A 84 -5.51 16.23 16.43
CA THR A 84 -6.90 16.09 16.90
C THR A 84 -7.86 15.90 15.73
N MET A 85 -7.77 16.73 14.69
CA MET A 85 -8.59 16.58 13.48
C MET A 85 -8.33 15.26 12.76
N ALA A 86 -7.09 14.79 12.77
CA ALA A 86 -6.71 13.48 12.21
C ALA A 86 -7.32 12.32 13.02
N LEU A 87 -7.32 12.43 14.35
CA LEU A 87 -7.98 11.47 15.24
C LEU A 87 -9.48 11.40 14.96
N ASP A 88 -10.14 12.55 14.86
CA ASP A 88 -11.59 12.65 14.56
C ASP A 88 -11.89 11.96 13.22
N PHE A 89 -11.10 12.24 12.18
CA PHE A 89 -11.26 11.62 10.87
C PHE A 89 -11.19 10.10 10.91
N ILE A 90 -10.25 9.54 11.67
CA ILE A 90 -10.12 8.07 11.81
C ILE A 90 -11.25 7.52 12.68
N SER A 91 -11.59 8.21 13.79
CA SER A 91 -12.66 7.80 14.72
C SER A 91 -14.00 7.64 14.03
N GLU A 92 -14.37 8.58 13.15
CA GLU A 92 -15.59 8.54 12.34
C GLU A 92 -15.68 7.28 11.46
N ARG A 93 -14.55 6.71 11.05
CA ARG A 93 -14.48 5.55 10.13
C ARG A 93 -14.35 4.21 10.82
N VAL A 94 -13.61 4.17 11.92
CA VAL A 94 -13.32 2.90 12.61
C VAL A 94 -14.21 2.69 13.83
N GLY A 95 -14.89 3.75 14.29
CA GLY A 95 -15.62 3.81 15.54
C GLY A 95 -14.69 4.19 16.72
N GLU A 96 -15.04 5.22 17.46
CA GLU A 96 -14.28 5.73 18.60
C GLU A 96 -14.01 4.64 19.65
N GLN A 97 -15.01 3.80 19.92
CA GLN A 97 -14.91 2.66 20.87
C GLN A 97 -13.86 1.62 20.46
N ASN A 98 -13.44 1.59 19.20
CA ASN A 98 -12.42 0.66 18.70
C ASN A 98 -11.01 1.18 18.86
N ILE A 99 -10.83 2.48 19.12
CA ILE A 99 -9.51 3.08 19.33
C ILE A 99 -8.91 2.56 20.64
N LEU A 100 -7.66 2.16 20.56
CA LEU A 100 -6.91 1.60 21.66
C LEU A 100 -5.99 2.65 22.33
N SER A 101 -5.33 3.46 21.49
CA SER A 101 -4.43 4.53 21.91
C SER A 101 -4.16 5.45 20.72
N ALA A 102 -3.96 6.73 21.00
CA ALA A 102 -3.45 7.71 20.05
C ALA A 102 -2.40 8.57 20.74
N VAL A 103 -1.13 8.31 20.45
CA VAL A 103 0.03 9.00 21.05
C VAL A 103 0.77 9.81 19.99
N VAL A 104 1.07 11.06 20.32
CA VAL A 104 1.87 11.95 19.47
C VAL A 104 3.30 11.98 19.99
N HIS A 105 4.23 11.61 19.10
CA HIS A 105 5.65 11.66 19.37
C HIS A 105 6.23 12.99 18.87
N MET A 106 6.84 13.72 19.83
CA MET A 106 7.53 14.99 19.62
C MET A 106 9.06 14.83 19.77
N ASP A 107 9.51 13.63 20.02
CA ASP A 107 10.88 13.24 20.35
C ASP A 107 11.69 12.68 19.17
N GLU A 108 11.12 12.74 17.96
CA GLU A 108 11.80 12.37 16.73
C GLU A 108 11.93 13.60 15.81
N ARG A 109 12.51 13.41 14.61
CA ARG A 109 12.76 14.51 13.67
C ARG A 109 11.50 15.27 13.26
N THR A 110 10.40 14.54 13.05
CA THR A 110 9.13 15.09 12.62
C THR A 110 8.03 14.64 13.57
N PRO A 111 7.20 15.54 14.11
CA PRO A 111 6.05 15.16 14.90
C PRO A 111 5.14 14.19 14.16
N HIS A 112 4.72 13.12 14.82
CA HIS A 112 3.84 12.12 14.23
C HIS A 112 2.99 11.43 15.29
N MET A 113 1.81 10.96 14.87
CA MET A 113 0.88 10.25 15.75
C MET A 113 0.84 8.76 15.40
N HIS A 114 1.02 7.92 16.41
CA HIS A 114 0.68 6.50 16.34
C HIS A 114 -0.74 6.31 16.87
N LEU A 115 -1.65 5.92 16.00
CA LEU A 115 -3.03 5.58 16.35
C LEU A 115 -3.24 4.08 16.17
N CYS A 116 -3.62 3.41 17.25
CA CYS A 116 -3.90 1.98 17.27
C CYS A 116 -5.39 1.74 17.48
N PHE A 117 -5.99 0.83 16.70
CA PHE A 117 -7.39 0.42 16.88
C PHE A 117 -7.60 -1.06 16.63
N VAL A 118 -8.64 -1.62 17.24
CA VAL A 118 -9.09 -2.99 17.01
C VAL A 118 -10.09 -2.98 15.86
N PRO A 119 -9.89 -3.73 14.76
CA PRO A 119 -10.74 -3.65 13.58
C PRO A 119 -12.07 -4.43 13.75
N ILE A 120 -12.91 -3.96 14.68
CA ILE A 120 -14.24 -4.50 14.93
C ILE A 120 -15.24 -3.72 14.07
N THR A 121 -15.96 -4.43 13.22
CA THR A 121 -16.99 -3.86 12.33
C THR A 121 -18.31 -3.62 13.10
N PRO A 122 -19.24 -2.78 12.58
CA PRO A 122 -20.54 -2.55 13.22
C PRO A 122 -21.38 -3.81 13.44
N ASP A 123 -21.16 -4.85 12.64
CA ASP A 123 -21.80 -6.16 12.77
C ASP A 123 -20.99 -7.15 13.63
N ASN A 124 -20.14 -6.64 14.52
CA ASN A 124 -19.33 -7.38 15.48
C ASN A 124 -18.43 -8.46 14.85
N LYS A 125 -17.80 -8.15 13.71
CA LYS A 125 -16.78 -9.00 13.11
C LYS A 125 -15.42 -8.39 13.25
N LEU A 126 -14.41 -9.20 13.52
CA LEU A 126 -13.01 -8.77 13.51
C LEU A 126 -12.48 -8.84 12.07
N SER A 127 -12.43 -7.69 11.37
CA SER A 127 -12.04 -7.65 9.96
C SER A 127 -11.40 -6.33 9.55
N ALA A 128 -10.07 -6.28 9.55
CA ALA A 128 -9.33 -5.15 9.00
C ALA A 128 -9.65 -4.93 7.51
N LYS A 129 -9.85 -6.01 6.74
CA LYS A 129 -10.20 -5.93 5.32
C LYS A 129 -11.53 -5.22 5.07
N THR A 130 -12.53 -5.45 5.92
CA THR A 130 -13.84 -4.81 5.79
C THR A 130 -13.75 -3.30 6.07
N ILE A 131 -12.93 -2.89 7.05
CA ILE A 131 -12.77 -1.49 7.43
C ILE A 131 -11.87 -0.74 6.44
N LEU A 132 -10.70 -1.30 6.12
CA LEU A 132 -9.69 -0.63 5.30
C LEU A 132 -9.88 -0.85 3.80
N GLY A 133 -10.53 -1.93 3.42
CA GLY A 133 -10.73 -2.31 2.03
C GLY A 133 -9.46 -2.83 1.37
N ASN A 134 -9.25 -2.43 0.13
CA ASN A 134 -8.10 -2.77 -0.71
C ASN A 134 -7.22 -1.53 -0.96
N GLN A 135 -6.22 -1.66 -1.82
CA GLN A 135 -5.31 -0.55 -2.17
C GLN A 135 -6.04 0.68 -2.73
N LYS A 136 -7.10 0.49 -3.52
CA LYS A 136 -7.92 1.58 -4.04
C LYS A 136 -8.63 2.29 -2.90
N SER A 137 -9.27 1.54 -2.00
CA SER A 137 -9.95 2.09 -0.82
C SER A 137 -9.00 2.87 0.08
N LEU A 138 -7.77 2.37 0.29
CA LEU A 138 -6.75 3.10 1.06
C LEU A 138 -6.33 4.41 0.37
N SER A 139 -6.27 4.44 -0.96
CA SER A 139 -6.01 5.68 -1.71
C SER A 139 -7.16 6.68 -1.58
N GLU A 140 -8.40 6.19 -1.59
CA GLU A 140 -9.60 7.00 -1.34
C GLU A 140 -9.62 7.55 0.09
N TRP A 141 -9.20 6.77 1.09
CA TRP A 141 -9.02 7.25 2.47
C TRP A 141 -8.01 8.39 2.54
N GLN A 142 -6.86 8.25 1.88
CA GLN A 142 -5.83 9.29 1.84
C GLN A 142 -6.34 10.57 1.15
N THR A 143 -7.14 10.45 0.10
CA THR A 143 -7.74 11.59 -0.59
C THR A 143 -8.73 12.31 0.33
N ALA A 144 -9.67 11.57 0.93
CA ALA A 144 -10.64 12.14 1.87
C ALA A 144 -9.97 12.74 3.13
N TYR A 145 -8.87 12.13 3.59
CA TYR A 145 -8.05 12.69 4.66
C TYR A 145 -7.44 14.04 4.25
N HIS A 146 -6.83 14.10 3.07
CA HIS A 146 -6.27 15.34 2.55
C HIS A 146 -7.34 16.44 2.40
N GLU A 147 -8.50 16.11 1.85
CA GLU A 147 -9.63 17.06 1.72
C GLU A 147 -10.06 17.60 3.08
N ARG A 148 -10.18 16.73 4.08
CA ARG A 148 -10.51 17.13 5.46
C ARG A 148 -9.45 18.06 6.04
N MET A 149 -8.16 17.70 5.92
CA MET A 149 -7.06 18.46 6.52
C MET A 149 -6.80 19.78 5.78
N SER A 150 -6.88 19.80 4.45
CA SER A 150 -6.67 20.99 3.64
C SER A 150 -7.78 22.05 3.81
N SER A 151 -8.95 21.68 4.35
CA SER A 151 -9.99 22.64 4.71
C SER A 151 -9.53 23.66 5.79
N ARG A 152 -8.56 23.30 6.62
CA ARG A 152 -7.94 24.18 7.62
C ARG A 152 -6.54 24.63 7.22
N TRP A 153 -5.75 23.74 6.62
CA TRP A 153 -4.37 24.00 6.19
C TRP A 153 -4.28 23.89 4.67
N ASN A 154 -4.63 24.96 3.97
CA ASN A 154 -4.69 24.99 2.51
C ASN A 154 -3.33 24.79 1.81
N GLN A 155 -2.22 24.98 2.53
CA GLN A 155 -0.86 24.72 2.06
C GLN A 155 -0.47 23.23 2.13
N LEU A 156 -1.32 22.37 2.71
CA LEU A 156 -1.06 20.94 2.79
C LEU A 156 -1.25 20.30 1.41
N GLU A 157 -0.19 19.74 0.86
CA GLU A 157 -0.23 19.08 -0.43
C GLU A 157 -0.57 17.60 -0.30
N ARG A 158 -1.37 17.10 -1.24
CA ARG A 158 -1.64 15.67 -1.38
C ARG A 158 -0.41 14.97 -1.92
N GLY A 159 0.12 14.01 -1.16
CA GLY A 159 1.19 13.14 -1.66
C GLY A 159 0.77 12.37 -2.91
N GLN A 160 1.70 12.18 -3.84
CA GLN A 160 1.44 11.41 -5.07
C GLN A 160 1.12 9.95 -4.77
N SER A 161 0.09 9.42 -5.42
CA SER A 161 -0.29 8.02 -5.26
C SER A 161 0.81 7.09 -5.78
N SER A 162 1.08 6.02 -5.04
CA SER A 162 1.98 4.96 -5.51
C SER A 162 1.46 4.26 -6.79
N MET A 163 0.15 4.30 -7.04
CA MET A 163 -0.46 3.81 -8.28
C MET A 163 -0.09 4.68 -9.48
N GLU A 164 0.03 6.00 -9.30
CA GLU A 164 0.41 6.95 -10.34
C GLU A 164 1.92 6.96 -10.56
N THR A 165 2.67 7.04 -9.47
CA THR A 165 4.14 7.14 -9.54
C THR A 165 4.81 5.83 -9.89
N LYS A 166 4.13 4.69 -9.69
CA LYS A 166 4.70 3.33 -9.80
C LYS A 166 5.97 3.15 -8.98
N ARG A 167 6.22 4.03 -8.01
CA ARG A 167 7.38 3.96 -7.13
C ARG A 167 7.30 2.72 -6.27
N LYS A 168 8.37 1.94 -6.26
CA LYS A 168 8.51 0.78 -5.37
C LYS A 168 8.94 1.26 -3.99
N HIS A 169 8.45 0.57 -2.96
CA HIS A 169 8.88 0.82 -1.59
C HIS A 169 10.37 0.48 -1.43
N VAL A 170 11.15 1.47 -1.06
CA VAL A 170 12.54 1.26 -0.62
C VAL A 170 12.51 0.87 0.85
N PRO A 171 13.11 -0.27 1.26
CA PRO A 171 13.15 -0.65 2.66
C PRO A 171 13.71 0.47 3.52
N THR A 172 13.05 0.78 4.64
CA THR A 172 13.42 1.90 5.53
C THR A 172 14.89 1.84 5.98
N TRP A 173 15.41 0.63 6.24
CA TRP A 173 16.81 0.45 6.62
C TRP A 173 17.79 0.85 5.52
N LEU A 174 17.43 0.61 4.25
CA LEU A 174 18.27 0.99 3.09
C LEU A 174 18.28 2.50 2.91
N TYR A 175 17.13 3.15 3.06
CA TYR A 175 17.01 4.60 3.06
C TYR A 175 17.85 5.24 4.20
N LYS A 176 17.73 4.70 5.42
CA LYS A 176 18.52 5.15 6.58
C LYS A 176 20.01 4.89 6.42
N LEU A 177 20.40 3.80 5.76
CA LEU A 177 21.80 3.52 5.45
C LEU A 177 22.35 4.57 4.47
N GLY A 178 21.62 4.91 3.41
CA GLY A 178 21.99 5.98 2.48
C GLY A 178 22.22 7.32 3.18
N GLY A 179 21.29 7.75 4.06
CA GLY A 179 21.43 8.98 4.84
C GLY A 179 22.64 8.97 5.81
N ARG A 180 22.98 7.81 6.40
CA ARG A 180 24.20 7.68 7.20
C ARG A 180 25.47 7.82 6.37
N LEU A 181 25.51 7.17 5.21
CA LEU A 181 26.66 7.24 4.31
C LEU A 181 26.92 8.68 3.85
N ASP A 182 25.87 9.44 3.57
CA ASP A 182 25.97 10.86 3.19
C ASP A 182 26.52 11.70 4.34
N LYS A 183 26.03 11.50 5.57
CA LYS A 183 26.55 12.17 6.77
C LYS A 183 28.02 11.84 7.02
N GLN A 184 28.40 10.56 6.96
CA GLN A 184 29.76 10.11 7.14
C GLN A 184 30.69 10.68 6.06
N TYR A 185 30.23 10.77 4.82
CA TYR A 185 30.96 11.45 3.75
C TYR A 185 31.24 12.93 4.10
N GLY A 186 30.24 13.66 4.59
CA GLY A 186 30.38 15.02 5.06
C GLY A 186 31.41 15.16 6.18
N GLU A 187 31.44 14.20 7.13
CA GLU A 187 32.46 14.16 8.20
C GLU A 187 33.89 13.94 7.66
N ILE A 188 34.03 13.07 6.65
CA ILE A 188 35.32 12.84 5.95
C ILE A 188 35.78 14.14 5.26
N VAL A 189 34.90 14.79 4.50
CA VAL A 189 35.20 16.04 3.82
C VAL A 189 35.61 17.13 4.83
N SER A 190 34.88 17.25 5.94
CA SER A 190 35.20 18.18 7.01
C SER A 190 36.53 17.88 7.68
N ALA A 191 36.87 16.60 7.87
CA ALA A 191 38.18 16.21 8.42
C ALA A 191 39.35 16.56 7.49
N LEU A 192 39.10 16.62 6.19
CA LEU A 192 40.11 17.00 5.17
C LEU A 192 40.13 18.50 4.87
N SER A 193 39.12 19.26 5.32
CA SER A 193 39.13 20.72 5.20
C SER A 193 40.15 21.34 6.16
N ASP A 194 40.63 22.55 5.84
CA ASP A 194 41.52 23.37 6.68
C ASP A 194 42.83 22.67 7.07
N ILE A 195 43.37 21.82 6.19
CA ILE A 195 44.68 21.17 6.39
C ILE A 195 45.76 22.21 6.23
N ASN A 196 46.68 22.27 7.22
CA ASN A 196 47.88 23.12 7.19
C ASN A 196 49.11 22.34 7.71
N ALA A 197 50.29 22.91 7.62
CA ALA A 197 51.53 22.24 7.97
C ALA A 197 51.58 21.74 9.43
N PHE A 198 50.84 22.35 10.34
CA PHE A 198 50.82 21.98 11.76
C PHE A 198 49.84 20.86 12.13
N ASN A 199 48.77 20.67 11.32
CA ASN A 199 47.70 19.73 11.63
C ASN A 199 47.55 18.57 10.62
N ALA A 200 48.34 18.57 9.54
CA ALA A 200 48.20 17.61 8.43
C ALA A 200 48.25 16.14 8.88
N GLY A 201 49.20 15.77 9.76
CA GLY A 201 49.31 14.40 10.27
C GLY A 201 48.06 13.95 11.03
N LYS A 202 47.63 14.77 11.99
CA LYS A 202 46.46 14.46 12.82
C LYS A 202 45.15 14.40 11.99
N LYS A 203 44.97 15.31 11.04
CA LYS A 203 43.81 15.34 10.16
C LYS A 203 43.80 14.17 9.18
N ARG A 204 44.95 13.80 8.61
CA ARG A 204 45.13 12.61 7.79
C ARG A 204 44.69 11.34 8.55
N ASP A 205 45.23 11.15 9.77
CA ASP A 205 44.93 9.95 10.57
C ASP A 205 43.43 9.87 10.92
N LYS A 206 42.84 11.01 11.26
CA LYS A 206 41.37 11.08 11.48
C LYS A 206 40.55 10.76 10.23
N ALA A 207 40.95 11.28 9.07
CA ALA A 207 40.28 10.99 7.81
C ALA A 207 40.42 9.50 7.44
N LEU A 208 41.58 8.89 7.64
CA LEU A 208 41.78 7.45 7.40
C LEU A 208 40.90 6.59 8.31
N GLU A 209 40.76 6.94 9.59
CA GLU A 209 39.85 6.26 10.52
C GLU A 209 38.39 6.31 10.03
N LEU A 210 37.94 7.51 9.60
CA LEU A 210 36.59 7.71 9.08
C LEU A 210 36.34 6.93 7.79
N VAL A 211 37.30 6.94 6.84
CA VAL A 211 37.21 6.18 5.59
C VAL A 211 37.20 4.67 5.87
N ALA A 212 38.00 4.17 6.78
CA ALA A 212 38.03 2.76 7.17
C ALA A 212 36.68 2.29 7.77
N ALA A 213 36.02 3.17 8.51
CA ALA A 213 34.68 2.88 9.04
C ALA A 213 33.58 2.98 7.97
N TRP A 214 33.72 3.88 7.01
CA TRP A 214 32.74 4.17 5.96
C TRP A 214 32.72 3.10 4.85
N LEU A 215 33.88 2.62 4.42
CA LEU A 215 34.03 1.73 3.26
C LEU A 215 33.22 0.43 3.37
N PRO A 216 33.21 -0.30 4.49
CA PRO A 216 32.39 -1.52 4.63
C PRO A 216 30.88 -1.25 4.53
N GLU A 217 30.41 -0.09 4.98
CA GLU A 217 29.00 0.30 4.87
C GLU A 217 28.63 0.63 3.42
N VAL A 218 29.51 1.27 2.66
CA VAL A 218 29.35 1.51 1.21
C VAL A 218 29.28 0.20 0.44
N GLU A 219 30.18 -0.74 0.73
CA GLU A 219 30.16 -2.05 0.09
C GLU A 219 28.85 -2.81 0.36
N LYS A 220 28.38 -2.77 1.61
CA LYS A 220 27.09 -3.37 1.98
C LYS A 220 25.94 -2.71 1.25
N PHE A 221 25.92 -1.40 1.14
CA PHE A 221 24.91 -0.63 0.41
C PHE A 221 24.92 -0.96 -1.07
N SER A 222 26.09 -1.00 -1.70
CA SER A 222 26.27 -1.35 -3.11
C SER A 222 25.76 -2.77 -3.41
N LYS A 223 26.10 -3.76 -2.57
CA LYS A 223 25.60 -5.14 -2.71
C LYS A 223 24.09 -5.20 -2.63
N GLU A 224 23.47 -4.45 -1.73
CA GLU A 224 22.03 -4.45 -1.58
C GLU A 224 21.31 -3.76 -2.75
N ILE A 225 21.85 -2.66 -3.26
CA ILE A 225 21.35 -2.02 -4.49
C ILE A 225 21.42 -3.01 -5.66
N GLY A 226 22.53 -3.75 -5.81
CA GLY A 226 22.66 -4.79 -6.84
C GLY A 226 21.58 -5.88 -6.73
N ARG A 227 21.27 -6.35 -5.51
CA ARG A 227 20.20 -7.31 -5.27
C ARG A 227 18.82 -6.76 -5.63
N GLN A 228 18.53 -5.52 -5.26
CA GLN A 228 17.28 -4.86 -5.60
C GLN A 228 17.13 -4.68 -7.11
N GLN A 229 18.22 -4.34 -7.82
CA GLN A 229 18.22 -4.22 -9.27
C GLN A 229 17.93 -5.58 -9.94
N ALA A 230 18.61 -6.64 -9.52
CA ALA A 230 18.37 -7.99 -10.04
C ALA A 230 16.91 -8.46 -9.83
N TYR A 231 16.34 -8.14 -8.66
CA TYR A 231 14.92 -8.42 -8.39
C TYR A 231 13.99 -7.62 -9.30
N ILE A 232 14.28 -6.36 -9.54
CA ILE A 232 13.52 -5.51 -10.48
C ILE A 232 13.55 -6.10 -11.89
N ASP A 233 14.70 -6.55 -12.34
CA ASP A 233 14.85 -7.11 -13.69
C ASP A 233 14.09 -8.43 -13.83
N SER A 234 14.14 -9.28 -12.82
CA SER A 234 13.32 -10.52 -12.76
C SER A 234 11.81 -10.23 -12.81
N LEU A 235 11.33 -9.20 -12.09
CA LEU A 235 9.93 -8.79 -12.16
C LEU A 235 9.53 -8.23 -13.53
N LYS A 236 10.42 -7.48 -14.18
CA LYS A 236 10.15 -6.97 -15.55
C LYS A 236 10.00 -8.12 -16.55
N GLU A 237 10.84 -9.15 -16.42
CA GLU A 237 10.75 -10.34 -17.25
C GLU A 237 9.41 -11.08 -17.04
N GLN A 238 8.99 -11.27 -15.77
CA GLN A 238 7.69 -11.87 -15.47
C GLN A 238 6.52 -11.07 -16.05
N ILE A 239 6.54 -9.74 -15.90
CA ILE A 239 5.51 -8.85 -16.48
C ILE A 239 5.49 -8.99 -18.02
N GLY A 240 6.67 -9.09 -18.66
CA GLY A 240 6.77 -9.33 -20.10
C GLY A 240 6.08 -10.64 -20.51
N GLN A 241 6.38 -11.73 -19.81
CA GLN A 241 5.79 -13.04 -20.05
C GLN A 241 4.26 -13.05 -19.85
N GLU A 242 3.76 -12.38 -18.80
CA GLU A 242 2.31 -12.24 -18.56
C GLU A 242 1.63 -11.39 -19.64
N ALA A 243 2.29 -10.32 -20.11
CA ALA A 243 1.77 -9.48 -21.18
C ALA A 243 1.67 -10.23 -22.51
N ASP A 244 2.67 -11.04 -22.86
CA ASP A 244 2.68 -11.89 -24.04
C ASP A 244 1.61 -12.98 -23.98
N TYR A 245 1.42 -13.58 -22.78
CA TYR A 245 0.34 -14.53 -22.55
C TYR A 245 -1.04 -13.89 -22.74
N ALA A 246 -1.27 -12.73 -22.14
CA ALA A 246 -2.51 -11.99 -22.28
C ALA A 246 -2.76 -11.52 -23.73
N GLY A 247 -1.69 -11.23 -24.49
CA GLY A 247 -1.75 -10.96 -25.94
C GLY A 247 -2.30 -12.18 -26.69
N ARG A 248 -1.68 -13.35 -26.53
CA ARG A 248 -2.13 -14.61 -27.18
C ARG A 248 -3.59 -14.94 -26.86
N MET A 249 -4.00 -14.82 -25.60
CA MET A 249 -5.38 -15.07 -25.19
C MET A 249 -6.39 -14.12 -25.85
N ARG A 250 -6.01 -12.85 -26.08
CA ARG A 250 -6.86 -11.89 -26.81
C ARG A 250 -7.00 -12.27 -28.29
N ASP A 251 -5.91 -12.70 -28.92
CA ASP A 251 -5.92 -13.10 -30.32
C ASP A 251 -6.77 -14.35 -30.53
N GLU A 252 -6.63 -15.37 -29.65
CA GLU A 252 -7.47 -16.56 -29.67
C GLU A 252 -8.95 -16.25 -29.47
N LYS A 253 -9.28 -15.35 -28.54
CA LYS A 253 -10.65 -14.91 -28.33
C LYS A 253 -11.22 -14.20 -29.57
N TYR A 254 -10.44 -13.34 -30.19
CA TYR A 254 -10.86 -12.65 -31.41
C TYR A 254 -11.12 -13.62 -32.57
N GLU A 255 -10.25 -14.63 -32.74
CA GLU A 255 -10.50 -15.68 -33.75
C GLU A 255 -11.78 -16.49 -33.48
N GLN A 256 -12.06 -16.79 -32.21
CA GLN A 256 -13.30 -17.48 -31.85
C GLN A 256 -14.54 -16.61 -32.12
N GLU A 257 -14.48 -15.34 -31.77
CA GLU A 257 -15.56 -14.39 -32.07
C GLU A 257 -15.82 -14.28 -33.58
N LEU A 258 -14.78 -14.27 -34.39
CA LEU A 258 -14.90 -14.23 -35.86
C LEU A 258 -15.54 -15.52 -36.40
N LYS A 259 -15.21 -16.69 -35.84
CA LYS A 259 -15.83 -17.98 -36.21
C LYS A 259 -17.33 -17.97 -35.86
N VAL A 260 -17.70 -17.48 -34.69
CA VAL A 260 -19.10 -17.34 -34.26
C VAL A 260 -19.86 -16.39 -35.17
N GLN A 261 -19.27 -15.28 -35.56
CA GLN A 261 -19.89 -14.31 -36.47
C GLN A 261 -20.15 -14.95 -37.86
N LYS A 262 -19.18 -15.66 -38.41
CA LYS A 262 -19.37 -16.39 -39.68
C LYS A 262 -20.44 -17.47 -39.59
N ALA A 263 -20.50 -18.20 -38.49
CA ALA A 263 -21.53 -19.22 -38.27
C ALA A 263 -22.94 -18.58 -38.19
N ASN A 264 -23.07 -17.46 -37.47
CA ASN A 264 -24.36 -16.74 -37.37
C ASN A 264 -24.82 -16.20 -38.74
N GLN A 265 -23.89 -15.68 -39.52
CA GLN A 265 -24.21 -15.23 -40.89
C GLN A 265 -24.68 -16.38 -41.75
N ARG A 266 -24.06 -17.55 -41.64
CA ARG A 266 -24.49 -18.76 -42.39
C ARG A 266 -25.84 -19.26 -41.91
N ILE A 267 -26.13 -19.24 -40.62
CA ILE A 267 -27.46 -19.57 -40.07
C ILE A 267 -28.53 -18.63 -40.66
N PHE A 268 -28.26 -17.33 -40.69
CA PHE A 268 -29.18 -16.36 -41.26
C PHE A 268 -29.47 -16.60 -42.74
N GLU A 269 -28.43 -16.90 -43.55
CA GLU A 269 -28.61 -17.28 -44.96
C GLU A 269 -29.47 -18.53 -45.14
N LEU A 270 -29.24 -19.57 -44.33
CA LEU A 270 -29.98 -20.80 -44.36
C LEU A 270 -31.43 -20.59 -43.94
N GLN A 271 -31.69 -19.80 -42.90
CA GLN A 271 -33.06 -19.44 -42.47
C GLN A 271 -33.81 -18.72 -43.58
N ARG A 272 -33.18 -17.74 -44.24
CA ARG A 272 -33.75 -17.01 -45.39
C ARG A 272 -34.09 -17.95 -46.53
N THR A 273 -33.17 -18.87 -46.86
CA THR A 273 -33.40 -19.88 -47.90
C THR A 273 -34.55 -20.81 -47.55
N ASN A 274 -34.62 -21.27 -46.28
CA ASN A 274 -35.68 -22.15 -45.77
C ASN A 274 -37.06 -21.46 -45.82
N GLU A 275 -37.11 -20.17 -45.46
CA GLU A 275 -38.36 -19.38 -45.59
C GLU A 275 -38.79 -19.23 -47.05
N GLN A 276 -37.84 -19.02 -47.98
CA GLN A 276 -38.16 -18.96 -49.42
C GLN A 276 -38.68 -20.30 -49.91
N MET A 277 -38.06 -21.42 -49.54
CA MET A 277 -38.52 -22.75 -49.89
C MET A 277 -39.90 -23.05 -49.28
N GLY A 278 -40.15 -22.66 -48.00
CA GLY A 278 -41.46 -22.80 -47.38
C GLY A 278 -42.55 -22.03 -48.14
N ARG A 279 -42.26 -20.82 -48.58
CA ARG A 279 -43.18 -20.03 -49.44
C ARG A 279 -43.43 -20.65 -50.82
N LEU A 280 -42.45 -21.31 -51.39
CA LEU A 280 -42.60 -22.05 -52.68
C LEU A 280 -43.42 -23.30 -52.46
N LEU A 281 -43.14 -24.07 -51.41
CA LEU A 281 -43.90 -25.28 -51.10
C LEU A 281 -45.37 -24.99 -50.76
N SER A 282 -45.68 -23.86 -50.11
CA SER A 282 -47.07 -23.45 -49.82
C SER A 282 -47.89 -23.11 -51.08
N LYS A 283 -47.23 -22.88 -52.21
CA LYS A 283 -47.88 -22.64 -53.53
C LYS A 283 -48.17 -23.93 -54.31
N ILE A 284 -47.67 -25.08 -53.84
CA ILE A 284 -47.92 -26.38 -54.51
C ILE A 284 -49.30 -26.88 -54.04
N PRO A 285 -50.21 -27.16 -54.95
CA PRO A 285 -51.53 -27.66 -54.57
C PRO A 285 -51.43 -28.95 -53.76
N PRO A 286 -52.30 -29.16 -52.73
CA PRO A 286 -52.29 -30.38 -51.91
C PRO A 286 -52.31 -31.69 -52.67
N GLU A 287 -52.98 -31.63 -53.80
CA GLU A 287 -53.17 -32.81 -54.73
C GLU A 287 -51.85 -33.23 -55.38
N ALA A 288 -50.89 -32.31 -55.56
CA ALA A 288 -49.56 -32.62 -56.14
C ALA A 288 -48.61 -33.29 -55.15
N VAL A 289 -48.92 -33.19 -53.81
CA VAL A 289 -48.08 -33.75 -52.75
C VAL A 289 -48.43 -35.20 -52.41
N SER A 290 -49.62 -35.68 -52.82
CA SER A 290 -50.11 -37.01 -52.44
C SER A 290 -49.38 -38.20 -53.09
N TYR A 291 -48.42 -37.96 -53.98
CA TYR A 291 -47.72 -39.04 -54.69
C TYR A 291 -46.24 -39.19 -54.37
N THR A 292 -45.65 -38.48 -53.42
CA THR A 292 -44.27 -38.66 -52.99
C THR A 292 -44.17 -39.34 -51.63
N HIS A 293 -44.29 -40.66 -51.59
CA HIS A 293 -43.78 -41.45 -50.45
C HIS A 293 -42.23 -41.45 -50.52
N LEU A 294 -41.62 -40.49 -49.91
CA LEU A 294 -40.21 -40.54 -49.59
C LEU A 294 -40.03 -41.39 -48.35
N THR A 295 -39.74 -42.70 -48.56
CA THR A 295 -39.17 -43.56 -47.51
C THR A 295 -37.72 -43.11 -47.31
N LEU A 296 -37.46 -42.39 -46.21
CA LEU A 296 -36.10 -42.15 -45.78
C LEU A 296 -35.43 -43.47 -45.35
N PRO A 297 -34.23 -43.83 -45.80
CA PRO A 297 -33.53 -45.00 -45.32
C PRO A 297 -33.23 -44.80 -43.84
N THR A 298 -33.65 -45.77 -43.04
CA THR A 298 -33.23 -45.89 -41.61
C THR A 298 -31.78 -46.28 -41.61
N ILE A 299 -30.90 -45.39 -41.15
CA ILE A 299 -29.53 -45.74 -40.89
C ILE A 299 -29.50 -46.47 -39.55
N ALA A 300 -29.08 -47.76 -39.62
CA ALA A 300 -28.86 -48.61 -38.47
C ALA A 300 -27.55 -48.22 -37.75
#